data_a1611c556c6b74230ec1d82c79b426b7
#
_entry.id   a1611c556c6b74230ec1d82c79b426b7
#
_cell.length_a   1.000
_cell.length_b   1.000
_cell.length_c   1.000
_cell.angle_alpha   90.00
_cell.angle_beta   90.00
_cell.angle_gamma   90.00
#
_symmetry.space_group_name_H-M   'P 1'
#
loop_
_entity.id
_entity.type
_entity.pdbx_description
1 polymer ?
#
loop_
_entity_poly.entity_id
_entity_poly.type
_entity_poly.pdbx_seq_one_letter_code
_entity_poly.pdbx_strand_id
1 'polypeptide(L)'
;MTNNYKWDLSKLYTGYDDPIFLKDYDQLVNYKIENVNTNTSFKQLEEIKDLEYRLRLYVTLRLSVEANNEDAILWSSKVLSACAVAANQMNELWTKILEDKEIKQSSYYSTYKFIIEEKLNNAKHTLPLEQQEILNLVYPTSKKAFSDMYYALTGNAKANYRGNSLPLTQVKNMCHDNDSNVRKDAVDYQINCYKNI
;
A
#
# COMPACT_ATOMS: atom_id res chain seq x y z
N MET A 1 10.46 -27.35 -17.74
CA MET A 1 10.55 -27.22 -16.26
C MET A 1 9.98 -25.86 -15.91
N THR A 2 8.74 -25.80 -15.44
CA THR A 2 8.14 -24.56 -14.95
C THR A 2 8.77 -24.28 -13.58
N ASN A 3 9.77 -23.39 -13.54
CA ASN A 3 10.25 -22.85 -12.28
C ASN A 3 9.09 -22.12 -11.59
N ASN A 4 8.54 -22.75 -10.58
CA ASN A 4 7.46 -22.19 -9.78
C ASN A 4 8.09 -21.19 -8.78
N TYR A 5 8.48 -20.00 -9.28
CA TYR A 5 8.98 -18.92 -8.45
C TYR A 5 7.85 -18.43 -7.55
N LYS A 6 7.86 -18.87 -6.30
CA LYS A 6 6.99 -18.34 -5.24
C LYS A 6 7.83 -17.44 -4.34
N TRP A 7 7.31 -16.27 -4.05
CA TRP A 7 7.91 -15.40 -3.03
C TRP A 7 7.72 -16.03 -1.66
N ASP A 8 8.81 -16.16 -0.92
CA ASP A 8 8.78 -16.60 0.47
C ASP A 8 8.48 -15.41 1.38
N LEU A 9 7.25 -15.34 1.87
CA LEU A 9 6.79 -14.31 2.80
C LEU A 9 6.98 -14.71 4.27
N SER A 10 7.49 -15.90 4.55
CA SER A 10 7.68 -16.40 5.94
C SER A 10 8.66 -15.56 6.75
N LYS A 11 9.51 -14.77 6.08
CA LYS A 11 10.39 -13.77 6.72
C LYS A 11 9.63 -12.57 7.30
N LEU A 12 8.41 -12.31 6.81
CA LEU A 12 7.51 -11.33 7.39
C LEU A 12 6.60 -12.02 8.41
N TYR A 13 5.74 -12.91 7.93
CA TYR A 13 4.81 -13.68 8.75
C TYR A 13 4.49 -15.02 8.07
N THR A 14 4.22 -16.06 8.87
CA THR A 14 3.95 -17.41 8.38
C THR A 14 2.50 -17.61 7.94
N GLY A 15 1.56 -16.80 8.47
CA GLY A 15 0.13 -16.87 8.19
C GLY A 15 -0.62 -15.70 8.81
N TYR A 16 -1.94 -15.64 8.61
CA TYR A 16 -2.80 -14.67 9.30
C TYR A 16 -3.06 -15.04 10.77
N ASP A 17 -2.79 -16.27 11.14
CA ASP A 17 -2.81 -16.83 12.51
C ASP A 17 -1.45 -16.78 13.20
N ASP A 18 -0.42 -16.26 12.53
CA ASP A 18 0.91 -16.07 13.12
C ASP A 18 0.81 -15.16 14.35
N PRO A 19 1.27 -15.59 15.53
CA PRO A 19 1.24 -14.79 16.75
C PRO A 19 1.97 -13.43 16.61
N ILE A 20 3.01 -13.35 15.75
CA ILE A 20 3.74 -12.11 15.50
C ILE A 20 2.87 -11.18 14.65
N PHE A 21 2.19 -11.69 13.61
CA PHE A 21 1.27 -10.89 12.81
C PHE A 21 0.13 -10.32 13.65
N LEU A 22 -0.50 -11.16 14.49
CA LEU A 22 -1.60 -10.73 15.35
C LEU A 22 -1.14 -9.70 16.40
N LYS A 23 0.05 -9.90 16.98
CA LYS A 23 0.65 -8.95 17.92
C LYS A 23 0.95 -7.62 17.26
N ASP A 24 1.58 -7.62 16.08
CA ASP A 24 1.92 -6.40 15.34
C ASP A 24 0.64 -5.65 14.92
N TYR A 25 -0.40 -6.37 14.50
CA TYR A 25 -1.71 -5.78 14.18
C TYR A 25 -2.34 -5.13 15.41
N ASP A 26 -2.39 -5.84 16.54
CA ASP A 26 -2.93 -5.30 17.80
C ASP A 26 -2.15 -4.07 18.28
N GLN A 27 -0.83 -4.12 18.16
CA GLN A 27 0.05 -3.00 18.48
C GLN A 27 -0.22 -1.79 17.57
N LEU A 28 -0.44 -1.98 16.27
CA LEU A 28 -0.77 -0.89 15.35
C LEU A 28 -2.14 -0.27 15.66
N VAL A 29 -3.15 -1.11 15.89
CA VAL A 29 -4.52 -0.66 16.20
C VAL A 29 -4.60 0.12 17.52
N ASN A 30 -3.84 -0.33 18.54
CA ASN A 30 -3.86 0.24 19.87
C ASN A 30 -2.69 1.21 20.12
N TYR A 31 -1.96 1.60 19.08
CA TYR A 31 -0.81 2.50 19.24
C TYR A 31 -1.25 3.83 19.85
N LYS A 32 -0.49 4.29 20.83
CA LYS A 32 -0.73 5.57 21.50
C LYS A 32 0.53 6.41 21.45
N ILE A 33 0.36 7.67 21.02
CA ILE A 33 1.43 8.65 21.04
C ILE A 33 1.69 9.04 22.49
N GLU A 34 2.93 8.86 22.96
CA GLU A 34 3.35 9.18 24.32
C GLU A 34 4.45 10.25 24.29
N ASN A 35 4.52 11.05 25.37
CA ASN A 35 5.62 11.98 25.69
C ASN A 35 6.29 12.69 24.51
N VAL A 36 5.59 13.65 23.94
CA VAL A 36 5.98 14.28 22.69
C VAL A 36 7.07 15.33 22.86
N ASN A 37 8.29 14.98 22.51
CA ASN A 37 9.37 15.91 22.14
C ASN A 37 9.92 15.47 20.79
N THR A 38 10.74 16.29 20.13
CA THR A 38 11.23 16.00 18.77
C THR A 38 11.89 14.63 18.66
N ASN A 39 12.74 14.23 19.59
CA ASN A 39 13.44 12.95 19.55
C ASN A 39 12.48 11.76 19.74
N THR A 40 11.56 11.84 20.72
CA THR A 40 10.56 10.79 20.93
C THR A 40 9.56 10.72 19.78
N SER A 41 9.23 11.84 19.15
CA SER A 41 8.35 11.87 17.98
C SER A 41 8.95 11.15 16.78
N PHE A 42 10.23 11.34 16.50
CA PHE A 42 10.91 10.58 15.43
C PHE A 42 10.92 9.08 15.71
N LYS A 43 11.24 8.67 16.93
CA LYS A 43 11.24 7.27 17.33
C LYS A 43 9.86 6.63 17.15
N GLN A 44 8.81 7.32 17.61
CA GLN A 44 7.42 6.86 17.44
C GLN A 44 7.01 6.80 15.96
N LEU A 45 7.45 7.77 15.13
CA LEU A 45 7.24 7.72 13.69
C LEU A 45 7.85 6.47 13.06
N GLU A 46 9.09 6.12 13.41
CA GLU A 46 9.77 4.93 12.93
C GLU A 46 9.02 3.67 13.35
N GLU A 47 8.61 3.57 14.61
CA GLU A 47 7.86 2.43 15.15
C GLU A 47 6.52 2.23 14.43
N ILE A 48 5.70 3.29 14.30
CA ILE A 48 4.42 3.22 13.58
C ILE A 48 4.66 2.84 12.12
N LYS A 49 5.66 3.45 11.48
CA LYS A 49 5.95 3.23 10.07
C LYS A 49 6.42 1.81 9.79
N ASP A 50 7.22 1.25 10.67
CA ASP A 50 7.69 -0.14 10.53
C ASP A 50 6.53 -1.13 10.69
N LEU A 51 5.66 -0.95 11.70
CA LEU A 51 4.46 -1.77 11.88
C LEU A 51 3.51 -1.66 10.67
N GLU A 52 3.19 -0.44 10.25
CA GLU A 52 2.33 -0.16 9.09
C GLU A 52 2.88 -0.83 7.83
N TYR A 53 4.19 -0.67 7.58
CA TYR A 53 4.82 -1.18 6.38
C TYR A 53 4.84 -2.70 6.32
N ARG A 54 5.24 -3.38 7.40
CA ARG A 54 5.29 -4.85 7.47
C ARG A 54 3.91 -5.47 7.28
N LEU A 55 2.92 -4.99 8.01
CA LEU A 55 1.54 -5.49 7.92
C LEU A 55 0.95 -5.24 6.54
N ARG A 56 1.04 -4.01 6.04
CA ARG A 56 0.49 -3.62 4.74
C ARG A 56 1.15 -4.37 3.59
N LEU A 57 2.48 -4.51 3.63
CA LEU A 57 3.22 -5.25 2.61
C LEU A 57 2.76 -6.71 2.56
N TYR A 58 2.67 -7.36 3.72
CA TYR A 58 2.26 -8.75 3.80
C TYR A 58 0.85 -8.98 3.24
N VAL A 59 -0.15 -8.24 3.71
CA VAL A 59 -1.54 -8.43 3.24
C VAL A 59 -1.70 -8.08 1.76
N THR A 60 -0.96 -7.08 1.25
CA THR A 60 -1.00 -6.68 -0.16
C THR A 60 -0.42 -7.77 -1.06
N LEU A 61 0.74 -8.34 -0.69
CA LEU A 61 1.37 -9.42 -1.44
C LEU A 61 0.54 -10.70 -1.41
N ARG A 62 -0.06 -11.04 -0.26
CA ARG A 62 -0.99 -12.19 -0.15
C ARG A 62 -2.21 -11.99 -1.04
N LEU A 63 -2.86 -10.85 -0.94
CA LEU A 63 -4.05 -10.54 -1.75
C LEU A 63 -3.76 -10.55 -3.26
N SER A 64 -2.55 -10.16 -3.68
CA SER A 64 -2.17 -10.14 -5.11
C SER A 64 -2.13 -11.54 -5.74
N VAL A 65 -1.89 -12.58 -4.96
CA VAL A 65 -1.85 -13.98 -5.42
C VAL A 65 -3.07 -14.80 -4.99
N GLU A 66 -3.81 -14.31 -4.00
CA GLU A 66 -4.98 -14.98 -3.39
C GLU A 66 -6.21 -14.07 -3.44
N ALA A 67 -6.44 -13.41 -4.58
CA ALA A 67 -7.47 -12.35 -4.73
C ALA A 67 -8.91 -12.79 -4.40
N ASN A 68 -9.21 -14.08 -4.45
CA ASN A 68 -10.52 -14.64 -4.13
C ASN A 68 -10.56 -15.35 -2.75
N ASN A 69 -9.48 -15.25 -1.97
CA ASN A 69 -9.42 -15.86 -0.64
C ASN A 69 -10.08 -14.91 0.37
N GLU A 70 -11.09 -15.41 1.10
CA GLU A 70 -11.87 -14.61 2.05
C GLU A 70 -11.00 -14.03 3.19
N ASP A 71 -10.04 -14.81 3.71
CA ASP A 71 -9.12 -14.34 4.75
C ASP A 71 -8.19 -13.25 4.23
N ALA A 72 -7.68 -13.39 3.00
CA ALA A 72 -6.84 -12.37 2.37
C ALA A 72 -7.59 -11.04 2.18
N ILE A 73 -8.85 -11.11 1.74
CA ILE A 73 -9.72 -9.94 1.59
C ILE A 73 -10.01 -9.31 2.96
N LEU A 74 -10.41 -10.12 3.94
CA LEU A 74 -10.73 -9.67 5.29
C LEU A 74 -9.55 -8.98 5.97
N TRP A 75 -8.38 -9.63 5.98
CA TRP A 75 -7.19 -9.08 6.63
C TRP A 75 -6.63 -7.87 5.90
N SER A 76 -6.70 -7.84 4.56
CA SER A 76 -6.35 -6.64 3.81
C SER A 76 -7.21 -5.44 4.22
N SER A 77 -8.54 -5.64 4.34
CA SER A 77 -9.46 -4.59 4.78
C SER A 77 -9.16 -4.12 6.21
N LYS A 78 -8.97 -5.05 7.16
CA LYS A 78 -8.64 -4.73 8.55
C LYS A 78 -7.34 -3.94 8.68
N VAL A 79 -6.27 -4.40 8.02
CA VAL A 79 -4.96 -3.74 8.07
C VAL A 79 -5.02 -2.37 7.42
N LEU A 80 -5.69 -2.21 6.28
CA LEU A 80 -5.85 -0.90 5.63
C LEU A 80 -6.62 0.10 6.50
N SER A 81 -7.63 -0.35 7.23
CA SER A 81 -8.35 0.49 8.18
C SER A 81 -7.45 0.93 9.35
N ALA A 82 -6.64 0.02 9.89
CA ALA A 82 -5.65 0.35 10.91
C ALA A 82 -4.58 1.33 10.39
N CYS A 83 -4.11 1.14 9.14
CA CYS A 83 -3.17 2.06 8.50
C CYS A 83 -3.75 3.48 8.33
N ALA A 84 -5.06 3.62 8.08
CA ALA A 84 -5.69 4.94 8.00
C ALA A 84 -5.62 5.68 9.34
N VAL A 85 -5.85 4.98 10.46
CA VAL A 85 -5.69 5.56 11.80
C VAL A 85 -4.22 5.90 12.09
N ALA A 86 -3.30 4.98 11.77
CA ALA A 86 -1.87 5.21 11.93
C ALA A 86 -1.37 6.42 11.10
N ALA A 87 -1.93 6.64 9.91
CA ALA A 87 -1.61 7.81 9.09
C ALA A 87 -1.95 9.13 9.80
N ASN A 88 -3.07 9.19 10.53
CA ASN A 88 -3.44 10.36 11.32
C ASN A 88 -2.45 10.60 12.46
N GLN A 89 -2.06 9.54 13.17
CA GLN A 89 -1.04 9.63 14.23
C GLN A 89 0.32 10.09 13.68
N MET A 90 0.74 9.57 12.53
CA MET A 90 1.97 10.02 11.87
C MET A 90 1.90 11.49 11.45
N ASN A 91 0.74 11.96 10.96
CA ASN A 91 0.54 13.38 10.63
C ASN A 91 0.63 14.27 11.88
N GLU A 92 0.04 13.84 12.99
CA GLU A 92 0.16 14.56 14.27
C GLU A 92 1.63 14.66 14.73
N LEU A 93 2.38 13.54 14.69
CA LEU A 93 3.80 13.54 15.05
C LEU A 93 4.62 14.44 14.11
N TRP A 94 4.38 14.41 12.81
CA TRP A 94 5.04 15.30 11.87
C TRP A 94 4.73 16.77 12.15
N THR A 95 3.49 17.11 12.46
CA THR A 95 3.12 18.48 12.81
C THR A 95 3.94 18.96 14.00
N LYS A 96 4.03 18.16 15.07
CA LYS A 96 4.82 18.49 16.26
C LYS A 96 6.31 18.63 15.97
N ILE A 97 6.87 17.77 15.11
CA ILE A 97 8.27 17.85 14.66
C ILE A 97 8.52 19.15 13.90
N LEU A 98 7.61 19.54 13.00
CA LEU A 98 7.78 20.72 12.14
C LEU A 98 7.55 22.04 12.89
N GLU A 99 6.80 22.02 13.98
CA GLU A 99 6.58 23.17 14.87
C GLU A 99 7.77 23.42 15.82
N ASP A 100 8.65 22.43 16.00
CA ASP A 100 9.84 22.58 16.83
C ASP A 100 10.85 23.53 16.17
N LYS A 101 11.06 24.70 16.77
CA LYS A 101 12.01 25.70 16.28
C LYS A 101 13.47 25.24 16.35
N GLU A 102 13.77 24.26 17.18
CA GLU A 102 15.12 23.72 17.39
C GLU A 102 15.36 22.43 16.60
N ILE A 103 14.44 22.03 15.72
CA ILE A 103 14.53 20.79 14.95
C ILE A 103 15.88 20.60 14.26
N LYS A 104 16.49 21.68 13.76
CA LYS A 104 17.79 21.64 13.08
C LYS A 104 18.96 21.32 14.00
N GLN A 105 18.75 21.41 15.32
CA GLN A 105 19.75 21.05 16.34
C GLN A 105 19.54 19.62 16.86
N SER A 106 18.44 18.95 16.47
CA SER A 106 18.15 17.59 16.90
C SER A 106 19.16 16.58 16.33
N SER A 107 19.42 15.49 17.05
CA SER A 107 20.27 14.40 16.57
C SER A 107 19.74 13.72 15.29
N TYR A 108 18.44 13.78 15.06
CA TYR A 108 17.78 13.21 13.89
C TYR A 108 17.90 14.08 12.64
N TYR A 109 18.17 15.39 12.79
CA TYR A 109 18.22 16.28 11.62
C TYR A 109 19.30 15.87 10.61
N SER A 110 20.47 15.43 11.04
CA SER A 110 21.53 15.00 10.14
C SER A 110 21.13 13.78 9.30
N THR A 111 20.40 12.84 9.92
CA THR A 111 19.95 11.60 9.27
C THR A 111 18.76 11.85 8.33
N TYR A 112 17.80 12.67 8.77
CA TYR A 112 16.53 12.88 8.06
C TYR A 112 16.42 14.26 7.41
N LYS A 113 17.52 14.96 7.21
CA LYS A 113 17.58 16.33 6.69
C LYS A 113 16.70 16.54 5.46
N PHE A 114 16.86 15.68 4.45
CA PHE A 114 16.11 15.81 3.21
C PHE A 114 14.60 15.72 3.43
N ILE A 115 14.13 14.71 4.19
CA ILE A 115 12.70 14.52 4.49
C ILE A 115 12.15 15.68 5.31
N ILE A 116 12.90 16.17 6.29
CA ILE A 116 12.50 17.30 7.13
C ILE A 116 12.37 18.57 6.28
N GLU A 117 13.36 18.86 5.45
CA GLU A 117 13.35 20.06 4.57
C GLU A 117 12.22 19.97 3.53
N GLU A 118 11.99 18.79 2.95
CA GLU A 118 10.87 18.56 2.04
C GLU A 118 9.52 18.79 2.74
N LYS A 119 9.34 18.24 3.95
CA LYS A 119 8.12 18.45 4.74
C LYS A 119 7.93 19.93 5.13
N LEU A 120 8.97 20.63 5.54
CA LEU A 120 8.93 22.07 5.82
C LEU A 120 8.53 22.90 4.58
N ASN A 121 9.07 22.56 3.42
CA ASN A 121 8.71 23.22 2.18
C ASN A 121 7.26 22.97 1.76
N ASN A 122 6.77 21.74 1.98
CA ASN A 122 5.42 21.34 1.63
C ASN A 122 4.37 21.75 2.67
N ALA A 123 4.77 22.15 3.88
CA ALA A 123 3.85 22.49 4.98
C ALA A 123 2.87 23.62 4.59
N LYS A 124 3.28 24.56 3.73
CA LYS A 124 2.42 25.66 3.23
C LYS A 124 1.26 25.18 2.36
N HIS A 125 1.38 23.98 1.79
CA HIS A 125 0.41 23.36 0.89
C HIS A 125 -0.33 22.19 1.54
N THR A 126 -0.03 21.92 2.80
CA THR A 126 -0.66 20.83 3.55
C THR A 126 -2.01 21.29 4.11
N LEU A 127 -3.02 20.45 3.98
CA LEU A 127 -4.35 20.71 4.54
C LEU A 127 -4.30 20.73 6.08
N PRO A 128 -5.20 21.47 6.75
CA PRO A 128 -5.37 21.37 8.20
C PRO A 128 -5.59 19.91 8.65
N LEU A 129 -5.13 19.56 9.86
CA LEU A 129 -5.20 18.19 10.38
C LEU A 129 -6.60 17.59 10.31
N GLU A 130 -7.63 18.32 10.71
CA GLU A 130 -9.03 17.88 10.64
C GLU A 130 -9.46 17.46 9.23
N GLN A 131 -9.02 18.19 8.21
CA GLN A 131 -9.32 17.86 6.81
C GLN A 131 -8.52 16.63 6.35
N GLN A 132 -7.26 16.49 6.79
CA GLN A 132 -6.45 15.31 6.50
C GLN A 132 -7.07 14.04 7.13
N GLU A 133 -7.57 14.13 8.36
CA GLU A 133 -8.26 13.03 9.06
C GLU A 133 -9.48 12.56 8.26
N ILE A 134 -10.34 13.50 7.80
CA ILE A 134 -11.50 13.17 6.98
C ILE A 134 -11.06 12.46 5.70
N LEU A 135 -10.05 12.99 4.99
CA LEU A 135 -9.55 12.38 3.75
C LEU A 135 -8.99 10.98 3.97
N ASN A 136 -8.25 10.77 5.06
CA ASN A 136 -7.70 9.46 5.41
C ASN A 136 -8.83 8.46 5.72
N LEU A 137 -9.87 8.88 6.43
CA LEU A 137 -11.01 8.01 6.76
C LEU A 137 -11.84 7.64 5.53
N VAL A 138 -12.02 8.56 4.57
CA VAL A 138 -12.81 8.26 3.35
C VAL A 138 -11.99 7.60 2.24
N TYR A 139 -10.66 7.61 2.32
CA TYR A 139 -9.80 7.02 1.30
C TYR A 139 -10.13 5.55 0.97
N PRO A 140 -10.35 4.64 1.96
CA PRO A 140 -10.67 3.24 1.68
C PRO A 140 -11.96 3.06 0.89
N THR A 141 -12.97 3.90 1.13
CA THR A 141 -14.30 3.83 0.51
C THR A 141 -14.45 4.72 -0.73
N SER A 142 -13.43 5.49 -1.06
CA SER A 142 -13.39 6.38 -2.22
C SER A 142 -12.37 5.88 -3.26
N LYS A 143 -11.24 6.54 -3.40
CA LYS A 143 -10.21 6.24 -4.41
C LYS A 143 -9.78 4.77 -4.37
N LYS A 144 -9.59 4.20 -3.17
CA LYS A 144 -9.16 2.81 -3.02
C LYS A 144 -10.24 1.84 -3.51
N ALA A 145 -11.52 2.07 -3.17
CA ALA A 145 -12.63 1.23 -3.61
C ALA A 145 -12.76 1.20 -5.14
N PHE A 146 -12.64 2.34 -5.81
CA PHE A 146 -12.65 2.39 -7.29
C PHE A 146 -11.44 1.68 -7.90
N SER A 147 -10.27 1.81 -7.30
CA SER A 147 -9.08 1.08 -7.75
C SER A 147 -9.26 -0.42 -7.59
N ASP A 148 -9.81 -0.88 -6.47
CA ASP A 148 -10.06 -2.30 -6.21
C ASP A 148 -11.10 -2.86 -7.19
N MET A 149 -12.17 -2.11 -7.46
CA MET A 149 -13.17 -2.47 -8.47
C MET A 149 -12.51 -2.62 -9.87
N TYR A 150 -11.66 -1.68 -10.26
CA TYR A 150 -10.93 -1.76 -11.53
C TYR A 150 -10.04 -3.00 -11.59
N TYR A 151 -9.28 -3.28 -10.53
CA TYR A 151 -8.43 -4.48 -10.46
C TYR A 151 -9.24 -5.78 -10.46
N ALA A 152 -10.38 -5.83 -9.78
CA ALA A 152 -11.27 -6.98 -9.80
C ALA A 152 -11.84 -7.24 -11.20
N LEU A 153 -12.31 -6.20 -11.88
CA LEU A 153 -12.83 -6.29 -13.24
C LEU A 153 -11.75 -6.75 -14.23
N THR A 154 -10.59 -6.10 -14.22
CA THR A 154 -9.51 -6.41 -15.17
C THR A 154 -8.79 -7.73 -14.85
N GLY A 155 -8.69 -8.10 -13.57
CA GLY A 155 -8.08 -9.36 -13.13
C GLY A 155 -8.89 -10.58 -13.52
N ASN A 156 -10.23 -10.47 -13.55
CA ASN A 156 -11.13 -11.53 -13.98
C ASN A 156 -11.41 -11.51 -15.50
N ALA A 157 -10.98 -10.46 -16.19
CA ALA A 157 -11.25 -10.30 -17.63
C ALA A 157 -10.48 -11.34 -18.44
N LYS A 158 -11.17 -11.91 -19.44
CA LYS A 158 -10.61 -12.85 -20.40
C LYS A 158 -10.71 -12.27 -21.80
N ALA A 159 -9.60 -12.28 -22.51
CA ALA A 159 -9.55 -11.92 -23.92
C ALA A 159 -9.64 -13.19 -24.79
N ASN A 160 -10.43 -13.13 -25.86
CA ASN A 160 -10.48 -14.21 -26.85
C ASN A 160 -9.34 -14.01 -27.85
N TYR A 161 -8.15 -14.55 -27.53
CA TYR A 161 -6.96 -14.44 -28.38
C TYR A 161 -6.87 -15.61 -29.33
N ARG A 162 -7.04 -15.34 -30.64
CA ARG A 162 -7.00 -16.37 -31.72
C ARG A 162 -7.86 -17.60 -31.44
N GLY A 163 -9.08 -17.39 -30.90
CA GLY A 163 -10.01 -18.45 -30.54
C GLY A 163 -9.80 -19.08 -29.14
N ASN A 164 -8.78 -18.68 -28.41
CA ASN A 164 -8.53 -19.15 -27.06
C ASN A 164 -8.90 -18.08 -26.02
N SER A 165 -9.65 -18.47 -25.00
CA SER A 165 -9.98 -17.59 -23.88
C SER A 165 -8.79 -17.52 -22.91
N LEU A 166 -8.04 -16.43 -22.96
CA LEU A 166 -6.85 -16.20 -22.13
C LEU A 166 -7.09 -15.10 -21.10
N PRO A 167 -6.47 -15.17 -19.92
CA PRO A 167 -6.46 -14.05 -18.98
C PRO A 167 -5.91 -12.79 -19.64
N LEU A 168 -6.54 -11.63 -19.38
CA LEU A 168 -6.10 -10.36 -19.96
C LEU A 168 -4.63 -10.05 -19.66
N THR A 169 -4.14 -10.40 -18.47
CA THR A 169 -2.73 -10.25 -18.07
C THR A 169 -1.78 -11.05 -18.98
N GLN A 170 -2.17 -12.25 -19.40
CA GLN A 170 -1.39 -13.06 -20.33
C GLN A 170 -1.32 -12.41 -21.70
N VAL A 171 -2.44 -11.89 -22.20
CA VAL A 171 -2.47 -11.18 -23.49
C VAL A 171 -1.65 -9.89 -23.44
N LYS A 172 -1.69 -9.16 -22.33
CA LYS A 172 -0.80 -8.00 -22.09
C LYS A 172 0.68 -8.37 -22.21
N ASN A 173 1.10 -9.49 -21.66
CA ASN A 173 2.50 -9.93 -21.75
C ASN A 173 2.90 -10.23 -23.20
N MET A 174 1.97 -10.70 -24.04
CA MET A 174 2.23 -10.95 -25.47
C MET A 174 2.50 -9.66 -26.27
N CYS A 175 2.15 -8.48 -25.74
CA CYS A 175 2.54 -7.20 -26.35
C CYS A 175 4.06 -6.98 -26.38
N HIS A 176 4.82 -7.77 -25.65
CA HIS A 176 6.29 -7.75 -25.60
C HIS A 176 6.94 -8.95 -26.33
N ASP A 177 6.15 -9.73 -27.11
CA ASP A 177 6.66 -10.88 -27.88
C ASP A 177 7.67 -10.42 -28.96
N ASN A 178 8.60 -11.31 -29.31
CA ASN A 178 9.57 -11.05 -30.37
C ASN A 178 8.93 -10.91 -31.77
N ASP A 179 7.83 -11.64 -32.01
CA ASP A 179 7.06 -11.57 -33.28
C ASP A 179 6.16 -10.32 -33.28
N SER A 180 6.34 -9.47 -34.29
CA SER A 180 5.55 -8.25 -34.49
C SER A 180 4.06 -8.50 -34.70
N ASN A 181 3.70 -9.62 -35.33
CA ASN A 181 2.31 -9.99 -35.59
C ASN A 181 1.63 -10.42 -34.27
N VAL A 182 2.35 -11.14 -33.39
CA VAL A 182 1.86 -11.49 -32.04
C VAL A 182 1.61 -10.21 -31.23
N ARG A 183 2.55 -9.27 -31.22
CA ARG A 183 2.39 -7.98 -30.53
C ARG A 183 1.17 -7.20 -31.02
N LYS A 184 1.01 -7.08 -32.35
CA LYS A 184 -0.11 -6.36 -32.94
C LYS A 184 -1.44 -6.99 -32.56
N ASP A 185 -1.58 -8.31 -32.77
CA ASP A 185 -2.79 -9.03 -32.40
C ASP A 185 -3.10 -8.87 -30.91
N ALA A 186 -2.09 -9.00 -30.04
CA ALA A 186 -2.26 -8.85 -28.59
C ALA A 186 -2.84 -7.48 -28.21
N VAL A 187 -2.38 -6.39 -28.86
CA VAL A 187 -2.91 -5.04 -28.63
C VAL A 187 -4.39 -4.97 -29.06
N ASP A 188 -4.73 -5.49 -30.24
CA ASP A 188 -6.11 -5.45 -30.75
C ASP A 188 -7.08 -6.25 -29.85
N TYR A 189 -6.68 -7.44 -29.42
CA TYR A 189 -7.48 -8.26 -28.50
C TYR A 189 -7.60 -7.63 -27.11
N GLN A 190 -6.55 -6.97 -26.61
CA GLN A 190 -6.59 -6.23 -25.36
C GLN A 190 -7.58 -5.07 -25.44
N ILE A 191 -7.53 -4.25 -26.50
CA ILE A 191 -8.45 -3.13 -26.72
C ILE A 191 -9.90 -3.64 -26.76
N ASN A 192 -10.16 -4.72 -27.49
CA ASN A 192 -11.49 -5.28 -27.56
C ASN A 192 -11.99 -5.83 -26.21
N CYS A 193 -11.10 -6.40 -25.41
CA CYS A 193 -11.45 -6.83 -24.05
C CYS A 193 -11.89 -5.65 -23.18
N TYR A 194 -11.14 -4.53 -23.21
CA TYR A 194 -11.50 -3.35 -22.44
C TYR A 194 -12.80 -2.66 -22.86
N LYS A 195 -13.22 -2.79 -24.13
CA LYS A 195 -14.52 -2.26 -24.57
C LYS A 195 -15.71 -3.00 -23.96
N ASN A 196 -15.49 -4.19 -23.41
CA ASN A 196 -16.51 -5.08 -22.87
C ASN A 196 -16.48 -5.17 -21.31
N ILE A 197 -15.59 -4.41 -20.67
CA ILE A 197 -15.53 -4.24 -19.21
C ILE A 197 -16.20 -2.92 -18.80
#